data_8ad2ed07a9d0c23e206dc8c0dcfeea37
#
_entry.id   8ad2ed07a9d0c23e206dc8c0dcfeea37
#
_cell.length_a   1.000
_cell.length_b   1.000
_cell.length_c   1.000
_cell.angle_alpha   90.00
_cell.angle_beta   90.00
_cell.angle_gamma   90.00
#
_symmetry.space_group_name_H-M   'P 1'
#
loop_
_entity.id
_entity.type
_entity.pdbx_description
1 polymer ?
#
loop_
_entity_poly.entity_id
_entity_poly.type
_entity_poly.pdbx_seq_one_letter_code
_entity_poly.pdbx_strand_id
1 'polypeptide(L)'
;MTAVSSDTGFVLSGAVTVATVPGLLNACLPAIQQGAKIIDFSGTAELDSAALALILACQREARRLDVTLSCANLPANLISLATLYGVAEFIVQ
;
A
#
# COMPACT_ATOMS: atom_id res chain seq x y z
N MET A 1 12.22 7.38 5.21
CA MET A 1 10.85 6.88 5.14
C MET A 1 9.92 8.02 4.95
N THR A 2 8.94 7.82 4.11
CA THR A 2 7.96 8.87 4.07
C THR A 2 6.61 8.35 3.66
N ALA A 3 5.67 8.60 4.52
CA ALA A 3 4.28 8.42 4.24
C ALA A 3 3.61 9.70 4.68
N VAL A 4 2.89 10.33 3.77
CA VAL A 4 2.24 11.59 4.05
C VAL A 4 0.74 11.36 3.92
N SER A 5 0.02 11.58 5.01
CA SER A 5 -1.43 11.47 5.01
C SER A 5 -2.06 12.68 4.38
N SER A 6 -3.11 12.45 3.62
CA SER A 6 -4.00 13.50 3.14
C SER A 6 -5.42 13.15 3.57
N ASP A 7 -6.40 13.97 3.17
CA ASP A 7 -7.78 13.77 3.59
C ASP A 7 -8.32 12.40 3.20
N THR A 8 -7.92 11.86 2.04
CA THR A 8 -8.47 10.62 1.51
C THR A 8 -7.44 9.53 1.32
N GLY A 9 -6.16 9.82 1.55
CA GLY A 9 -5.14 8.82 1.31
C GLY A 9 -3.81 9.23 1.89
N PHE A 10 -2.79 8.44 1.58
CA PHE A 10 -1.43 8.79 1.94
C PHE A 10 -0.49 8.33 0.83
N VAL A 11 0.64 9.03 0.71
CA VAL A 11 1.62 8.81 -0.35
C VAL A 11 2.81 8.09 0.24
N LEU A 12 3.16 6.95 -0.35
CA LEU A 12 4.39 6.26 -0.03
C LEU A 12 5.52 6.84 -0.87
N SER A 13 6.69 7.00 -0.30
CA SER A 13 7.86 7.42 -1.06
C SER A 13 9.09 6.68 -0.58
N GLY A 14 10.11 6.63 -1.45
CA GLY A 14 11.32 5.89 -1.16
C GLY A 14 11.15 4.40 -1.40
N ALA A 15 11.89 3.60 -0.66
CA ALA A 15 11.89 2.16 -0.83
C ALA A 15 10.69 1.52 -0.12
N VAL A 16 10.07 0.54 -0.78
CA VAL A 16 9.01 -0.28 -0.19
C VAL A 16 9.48 -1.73 -0.30
N THR A 17 10.26 -2.15 0.67
CA THR A 17 10.95 -3.43 0.65
C THR A 17 10.79 -4.15 1.98
N VAL A 18 11.32 -5.36 2.06
CA VAL A 18 11.26 -6.14 3.30
C VAL A 18 11.86 -5.36 4.48
N ALA A 19 12.85 -4.50 4.23
CA ALA A 19 13.49 -3.72 5.28
C ALA A 19 12.61 -2.56 5.77
N THR A 20 11.77 -2.00 4.91
CA THR A 20 11.01 -0.78 5.22
C THR A 20 9.54 -1.05 5.56
N VAL A 21 8.98 -2.16 5.12
CA VAL A 21 7.54 -2.45 5.28
C VAL A 21 7.08 -2.40 6.74
N PRO A 22 7.80 -2.94 7.72
CA PRO A 22 7.33 -2.84 9.11
C PRO A 22 7.12 -1.40 9.56
N GLY A 23 8.06 -0.51 9.24
CA GLY A 23 7.92 0.91 9.57
C GLY A 23 6.80 1.58 8.81
N LEU A 24 6.63 1.22 7.53
CA LEU A 24 5.55 1.77 6.72
C LEU A 24 4.19 1.33 7.24
N LEU A 25 4.06 0.10 7.71
CA LEU A 25 2.80 -0.36 8.32
C LEU A 25 2.46 0.45 9.55
N ASN A 26 3.45 0.83 10.35
CA ASN A 26 3.20 1.66 11.52
C ASN A 26 2.64 3.04 11.16
N ALA A 27 2.86 3.51 9.93
CA ALA A 27 2.28 4.75 9.42
C ALA A 27 0.97 4.51 8.69
N CYS A 28 0.89 3.45 7.91
CA CYS A 28 -0.25 3.17 7.05
C CYS A 28 -1.50 2.76 7.83
N LEU A 29 -1.34 1.85 8.80
CA LEU A 29 -2.51 1.31 9.50
C LEU A 29 -3.26 2.39 10.28
N PRO A 30 -2.58 3.28 11.04
CA PRO A 30 -3.29 4.38 11.68
C PRO A 30 -3.94 5.33 10.69
N ALA A 31 -3.33 5.56 9.53
CA ALA A 31 -3.93 6.43 8.51
C ALA A 31 -5.26 5.86 8.01
N ILE A 32 -5.31 4.54 7.79
CA ILE A 32 -6.54 3.88 7.37
C ILE A 32 -7.59 3.97 8.47
N GLN A 33 -7.19 3.80 9.72
CA GLN A 33 -8.10 3.91 10.86
C GLN A 33 -8.68 5.31 10.98
N GLN A 34 -7.96 6.32 10.49
CA GLN A 34 -8.38 7.73 10.53
C GLN A 34 -9.08 8.17 9.24
N GLY A 35 -9.36 7.26 8.34
CA GLY A 35 -10.18 7.55 7.17
C GLY A 35 -9.46 7.56 5.83
N ALA A 36 -8.18 7.21 5.77
CA ALA A 36 -7.48 7.12 4.50
C ALA A 36 -8.08 5.99 3.67
N LYS A 37 -8.34 6.26 2.38
CA LYS A 37 -8.98 5.31 1.48
C LYS A 37 -8.13 5.00 0.27
N ILE A 38 -6.98 5.64 0.13
CA ILE A 38 -6.09 5.49 -1.02
C ILE A 38 -4.66 5.35 -0.54
N ILE A 39 -3.95 4.35 -1.07
CA ILE A 39 -2.50 4.25 -0.93
C ILE A 39 -1.91 4.66 -2.28
N ASP A 40 -1.11 5.72 -2.28
CA ASP A 40 -0.53 6.27 -3.50
C ASP A 40 0.94 5.89 -3.59
N PHE A 41 1.30 5.20 -4.67
CA PHE A 41 2.65 4.70 -4.89
C PHE A 41 3.49 5.62 -5.77
N SER A 42 3.01 6.83 -6.08
CA SER A 42 3.69 7.71 -7.02
C SER A 42 5.09 8.12 -6.57
N GLY A 43 5.35 8.10 -5.26
CA GLY A 43 6.66 8.49 -4.72
C GLY A 43 7.62 7.34 -4.48
N THR A 44 7.28 6.11 -4.86
CA THR A 44 8.15 4.96 -4.57
C THR A 44 9.35 4.94 -5.50
N ALA A 45 10.54 4.71 -4.93
CA ALA A 45 11.79 4.65 -5.69
C ALA A 45 12.15 3.22 -6.07
N GLU A 46 11.94 2.28 -5.15
CA GLU A 46 12.17 0.86 -5.42
C GLU A 46 11.21 0.04 -4.57
N LEU A 47 10.95 -1.18 -5.00
CA LEU A 47 10.10 -2.08 -4.23
C LEU A 47 10.46 -3.53 -4.54
N ASP A 48 10.08 -4.42 -3.63
CA ASP A 48 10.16 -5.85 -3.83
C ASP A 48 8.81 -6.49 -3.47
N SER A 49 8.76 -7.81 -3.38
CA SER A 49 7.50 -8.52 -3.11
C SER A 49 6.92 -8.19 -1.74
N ALA A 50 7.71 -7.61 -0.82
CA ALA A 50 7.17 -7.17 0.47
C ALA A 50 6.13 -6.06 0.31
N ALA A 51 6.18 -5.31 -0.80
CA ALA A 51 5.15 -4.32 -1.10
C ALA A 51 3.77 -4.97 -1.22
N LEU A 52 3.70 -6.18 -1.75
CA LEU A 52 2.43 -6.91 -1.82
C LEU A 52 1.91 -7.23 -0.43
N ALA A 53 2.80 -7.65 0.47
CA ALA A 53 2.41 -7.92 1.85
C ALA A 53 1.89 -6.66 2.53
N LEU A 54 2.52 -5.51 2.26
CA LEU A 54 2.06 -4.23 2.78
C LEU A 54 0.63 -3.94 2.32
N ILE A 55 0.38 -4.08 1.03
CA ILE A 55 -0.96 -3.81 0.47
C ILE A 55 -1.99 -4.75 1.07
N LEU A 56 -1.67 -6.04 1.15
CA LEU A 56 -2.60 -7.03 1.68
C LEU A 56 -2.91 -6.78 3.15
N ALA A 57 -1.91 -6.38 3.95
CA ALA A 57 -2.14 -6.01 5.34
C ALA A 57 -3.05 -4.79 5.46
N CYS A 58 -2.84 -3.79 4.61
CA CYS A 58 -3.70 -2.60 4.59
C CYS A 58 -5.12 -2.94 4.15
N GLN A 59 -5.27 -3.81 3.15
CA GLN A 59 -6.60 -4.24 2.70
C GLN A 59 -7.32 -5.01 3.81
N ARG A 60 -6.59 -5.83 4.57
CA ARG A 60 -7.19 -6.55 5.70
C ARG A 60 -7.70 -5.58 6.76
N GLU A 61 -6.93 -4.56 7.06
CA GLU A 61 -7.34 -3.55 8.03
C GLU A 61 -8.56 -2.76 7.53
N ALA A 62 -8.56 -2.38 6.27
CA ALA A 62 -9.68 -1.66 5.67
C ALA A 62 -10.95 -2.50 5.72
N ARG A 63 -10.82 -3.80 5.42
CA ARG A 63 -11.95 -4.71 5.45
C ARG A 63 -12.49 -4.86 6.87
N ARG A 64 -11.59 -4.91 7.86
CA ARG A 64 -11.99 -4.97 9.26
C ARG A 64 -12.80 -3.74 9.67
N LEU A 65 -12.48 -2.60 9.08
CA LEU A 65 -13.16 -1.33 9.36
C LEU A 65 -14.32 -1.05 8.41
N ASP A 66 -14.61 -1.97 7.51
CA ASP A 66 -15.68 -1.83 6.51
C ASP A 66 -15.44 -0.62 5.60
N VAL A 67 -14.19 -0.44 5.18
CA VAL A 67 -13.75 0.65 4.31
C VAL A 67 -13.22 0.06 3.01
N THR A 68 -13.53 0.69 1.89
CA THR A 68 -12.95 0.33 0.60
C THR A 68 -11.64 1.09 0.43
N LEU A 69 -10.54 0.34 0.29
CA LEU A 69 -9.21 0.90 0.12
C LEU A 69 -8.75 0.65 -1.32
N SER A 70 -8.29 1.70 -1.98
CA SER A 70 -7.78 1.64 -3.34
C SER A 70 -6.29 1.93 -3.37
N CYS A 71 -5.61 1.43 -4.40
CA CYS A 71 -4.22 1.76 -4.65
C CYS A 71 -4.13 2.65 -5.89
N ALA A 72 -3.34 3.70 -5.81
CA ALA A 72 -3.17 4.65 -6.90
C ALA A 72 -1.72 4.63 -7.38
N ASN A 73 -1.54 4.83 -8.69
CA ASN A 73 -0.21 4.96 -9.31
C ASN A 73 0.68 3.76 -9.05
N LEU A 74 0.12 2.57 -9.20
CA LEU A 74 0.87 1.32 -9.00
C LEU A 74 1.98 1.23 -10.04
N PRO A 75 3.25 1.01 -9.61
CA PRO A 75 4.32 0.76 -10.57
C PRO A 75 4.09 -0.51 -11.38
N ALA A 76 4.53 -0.52 -12.62
CA ALA A 76 4.31 -1.66 -13.51
C ALA A 76 4.93 -2.94 -12.95
N ASN A 77 6.12 -2.84 -12.32
CA ASN A 77 6.77 -4.02 -11.76
C ASN A 77 5.98 -4.58 -10.56
N LEU A 78 5.28 -3.74 -9.82
CA LEU A 78 4.43 -4.22 -8.73
C LEU A 78 3.22 -4.97 -9.28
N ILE A 79 2.63 -4.46 -10.34
CA ILE A 79 1.52 -5.15 -11.00
C ILE A 79 1.98 -6.50 -11.55
N SER A 80 3.17 -6.55 -12.12
CA SER A 80 3.74 -7.80 -12.61
C SER A 80 3.96 -8.80 -11.48
N LEU A 81 4.48 -8.36 -10.35
CA LEU A 81 4.67 -9.23 -9.19
C LEU A 81 3.32 -9.74 -8.67
N ALA A 82 2.33 -8.87 -8.60
CA ALA A 82 1.00 -9.26 -8.12
C ALA A 82 0.38 -10.32 -9.03
N THR A 83 0.56 -10.17 -10.33
CA THR A 83 0.08 -11.16 -11.30
C THR A 83 0.79 -12.49 -11.12
N LEU A 84 2.11 -12.44 -10.94
CA LEU A 84 2.92 -13.64 -10.74
C LEU A 84 2.47 -14.43 -9.49
N TYR A 85 2.15 -13.71 -8.42
CA TYR A 85 1.72 -14.35 -7.17
C TYR A 85 0.22 -14.60 -7.11
N GLY A 86 -0.53 -14.23 -8.14
CA GLY A 86 -1.96 -14.50 -8.20
C GLY A 86 -2.80 -13.60 -7.29
N VAL A 87 -2.31 -12.42 -6.93
CA VAL A 87 -3.02 -11.51 -6.03
C VAL A 87 -3.39 -10.19 -6.70
N ALA A 88 -3.25 -10.08 -8.01
CA ALA A 88 -3.52 -8.83 -8.72
C ALA A 88 -4.95 -8.34 -8.47
N GLU A 89 -5.91 -9.24 -8.38
CA GLU A 89 -7.31 -8.86 -8.18
C GLU A 89 -7.55 -8.17 -6.83
N PHE A 90 -6.63 -8.33 -5.88
CA PHE A 90 -6.76 -7.72 -4.56
C PHE A 90 -6.12 -6.34 -4.48
N ILE A 91 -5.29 -5.97 -5.46
CA ILE A 91 -4.58 -4.69 -5.42
C ILE A 91 -4.90 -3.79 -6.60
N VAL A 92 -5.29 -4.34 -7.73
CA VAL A 92 -5.67 -3.58 -8.92
C VAL A 92 -7.20 -3.47 -8.91
N GLN A 93 -7.68 -2.27 -8.66
CA GLN A 93 -9.12 -2.04 -8.53
C GLN A 93 -9.61 -0.96 -9.46
#